data_a7a95519f6ecc657ceebcab263b2521f
#
_entry.id   a7a95519f6ecc657ceebcab263b2521f
#
_cell.length_a   1.000
_cell.length_b   1.000
_cell.length_c   1.000
_cell.angle_alpha   90.00
_cell.angle_beta   90.00
_cell.angle_gamma   90.00
#
_symmetry.space_group_name_H-M   'P 1'
#
loop_
_entity.id
_entity.type
_entity.pdbx_description
1 polymer ?
#
loop_
_entity_poly.entity_id
_entity_poly.type
_entity_poly.pdbx_seq_one_letter_code
_entity_poly.pdbx_strand_id
1 'polypeptide(L)'
;MSDRITAVEAYQNAIVKGEDDSVASYLADNVVVESQFGRAEGVEGALALLHEPRISGLLAGGPHWTEAAESGNTITVTARLPATAPFGGVEFVFTFSGPKISRVEQQTLPGAPVAPAELRLTDEIKNTVNGAFDNQTPMMIAYSDGEGEIHLSFRGTIQAYSDDQLAVWARDPEGGLPRHISARPKVTLFYHDPKTRTTYTFYGRARIADDPDARTAVFDDSPARERQMDFRRGGVAIIVDLDKVEGRGPAGRILMLRSLGDVHRRKTGTDTDLVLAVRGELTATVNTSEQLSPLAVEHVQM
;
A
#
# COMPACT_ATOMS: atom_id res chain seq x y z
N MET A 1 -30.88 -20.43 -22.45
CA MET A 1 -30.09 -19.29 -21.89
C MET A 1 -30.86 -18.05 -22.26
N SER A 2 -31.08 -17.11 -21.37
CA SER A 2 -31.80 -15.88 -21.66
C SER A 2 -30.97 -15.04 -22.63
N ASP A 3 -31.59 -14.39 -23.64
CA ASP A 3 -30.89 -13.47 -24.57
C ASP A 3 -30.10 -12.38 -23.82
N ARG A 4 -30.55 -12.02 -22.61
CA ARG A 4 -29.88 -11.04 -21.73
C ARG A 4 -28.59 -11.59 -21.16
N ILE A 5 -28.53 -12.86 -20.76
CA ILE A 5 -27.29 -13.49 -20.27
C ILE A 5 -26.24 -13.54 -21.39
N THR A 6 -26.68 -13.89 -22.61
CA THR A 6 -25.78 -13.86 -23.76
C THR A 6 -25.22 -12.46 -24.05
N ALA A 7 -26.04 -11.42 -23.88
CA ALA A 7 -25.57 -10.03 -24.00
C ALA A 7 -24.50 -9.67 -22.93
N VAL A 8 -24.66 -10.14 -21.68
CA VAL A 8 -23.65 -9.94 -20.61
C VAL A 8 -22.39 -10.70 -20.93
N GLU A 9 -22.45 -11.94 -21.38
CA GLU A 9 -21.29 -12.73 -21.80
C GLU A 9 -20.54 -12.07 -22.98
N ALA A 10 -21.26 -11.50 -23.94
CA ALA A 10 -20.66 -10.73 -25.03
C ALA A 10 -19.88 -9.51 -24.48
N TYR A 11 -20.45 -8.80 -23.51
CA TYR A 11 -19.78 -7.67 -22.84
C TYR A 11 -18.52 -8.09 -22.09
N GLN A 12 -18.58 -9.20 -21.35
CA GLN A 12 -17.42 -9.77 -20.65
C GLN A 12 -16.30 -10.15 -21.62
N ASN A 13 -16.66 -10.78 -22.76
CA ASN A 13 -15.69 -11.15 -23.79
C ASN A 13 -15.06 -9.91 -24.45
N ALA A 14 -15.83 -8.86 -24.70
CA ALA A 14 -15.30 -7.62 -25.26
C ALA A 14 -14.24 -6.99 -24.33
N ILE A 15 -14.50 -6.93 -23.01
CA ILE A 15 -13.52 -6.41 -22.05
C ILE A 15 -12.23 -7.24 -22.04
N VAL A 16 -12.34 -8.56 -22.04
CA VAL A 16 -11.17 -9.46 -21.82
C VAL A 16 -10.43 -9.72 -23.13
N LYS A 17 -11.15 -9.84 -24.25
CA LYS A 17 -10.61 -10.29 -25.54
C LYS A 17 -10.59 -9.22 -26.62
N GLY A 18 -11.29 -8.08 -26.41
CA GLY A 18 -11.45 -7.04 -27.44
C GLY A 18 -12.43 -7.42 -28.56
N GLU A 19 -13.44 -8.23 -28.27
CA GLU A 19 -14.45 -8.69 -29.24
C GLU A 19 -15.61 -7.68 -29.36
N ASP A 20 -15.34 -6.45 -29.81
CA ASP A 20 -16.26 -5.31 -29.81
C ASP A 20 -17.48 -5.50 -30.72
N ASP A 21 -17.30 -6.06 -31.90
CA ASP A 21 -18.38 -6.27 -32.86
C ASP A 21 -19.50 -7.14 -32.29
N SER A 22 -19.12 -8.10 -31.45
CA SER A 22 -20.07 -8.99 -30.78
C SER A 22 -20.95 -8.22 -29.79
N VAL A 23 -20.39 -7.39 -28.95
CA VAL A 23 -21.12 -6.66 -27.88
C VAL A 23 -21.94 -5.50 -28.47
N ALA A 24 -21.44 -4.82 -29.49
CA ALA A 24 -22.15 -3.69 -30.13
C ALA A 24 -23.57 -4.03 -30.50
N SER A 25 -23.81 -5.26 -31.00
CA SER A 25 -25.15 -5.74 -31.38
C SER A 25 -26.13 -5.83 -30.21
N TYR A 26 -25.65 -5.93 -28.98
CA TYR A 26 -26.47 -6.02 -27.75
C TYR A 26 -26.67 -4.68 -27.04
N LEU A 27 -25.95 -3.64 -27.43
CA LEU A 27 -26.12 -2.31 -26.87
C LEU A 27 -27.29 -1.56 -27.47
N ALA A 28 -28.01 -0.78 -26.69
CA ALA A 28 -28.99 0.16 -27.19
C ALA A 28 -28.27 1.37 -27.81
N ASP A 29 -28.89 2.03 -28.81
CA ASP A 29 -28.29 3.18 -29.49
C ASP A 29 -27.94 4.32 -28.51
N ASN A 30 -28.75 4.48 -27.46
CA ASN A 30 -28.56 5.46 -26.39
C ASN A 30 -28.03 4.86 -25.09
N VAL A 31 -27.27 3.77 -25.15
CA VAL A 31 -26.70 3.12 -23.99
C VAL A 31 -25.84 4.12 -23.17
N VAL A 32 -25.93 4.01 -21.85
CA VAL A 32 -25.13 4.79 -20.92
C VAL A 32 -24.20 3.85 -20.15
N VAL A 33 -22.90 4.12 -20.18
CA VAL A 33 -21.93 3.41 -19.34
C VAL A 33 -21.35 4.38 -18.32
N GLU A 34 -21.41 4.00 -17.04
CA GLU A 34 -20.89 4.79 -15.93
C GLU A 34 -19.89 3.98 -15.13
N SER A 35 -18.77 4.60 -14.81
CA SER A 35 -17.74 4.06 -13.94
C SER A 35 -17.11 5.18 -13.10
N GLN A 36 -16.34 4.84 -12.08
CA GLN A 36 -15.53 5.82 -11.35
C GLN A 36 -14.50 6.54 -12.23
N PHE A 37 -14.25 6.06 -13.46
CA PHE A 37 -13.27 6.62 -14.38
C PHE A 37 -13.90 7.51 -15.47
N GLY A 38 -15.22 7.51 -15.58
CA GLY A 38 -15.93 8.34 -16.53
C GLY A 38 -17.35 7.83 -16.83
N ARG A 39 -18.01 8.62 -17.66
CA ARG A 39 -19.34 8.32 -18.22
C ARG A 39 -19.30 8.49 -19.73
N ALA A 40 -19.95 7.57 -20.44
CA ALA A 40 -20.09 7.62 -21.87
C ALA A 40 -21.53 7.32 -22.29
N GLU A 41 -21.96 7.89 -23.43
CA GLU A 41 -23.27 7.68 -24.01
C GLU A 41 -23.14 7.22 -25.46
N GLY A 42 -24.08 6.38 -25.89
CA GLY A 42 -24.09 5.77 -27.22
C GLY A 42 -23.09 4.62 -27.36
N VAL A 43 -23.24 3.85 -28.43
CA VAL A 43 -22.47 2.61 -28.67
C VAL A 43 -20.98 2.91 -28.76
N GLU A 44 -20.57 3.90 -29.55
CA GLU A 44 -19.16 4.26 -29.72
C GLU A 44 -18.50 4.69 -28.39
N GLY A 45 -19.18 5.56 -27.63
CA GLY A 45 -18.70 5.98 -26.32
C GLY A 45 -18.62 4.84 -25.31
N ALA A 46 -19.58 3.92 -25.33
CA ALA A 46 -19.60 2.74 -24.47
C ALA A 46 -18.41 1.82 -24.77
N LEU A 47 -18.10 1.56 -26.05
CA LEU A 47 -16.95 0.76 -26.46
C LEU A 47 -15.62 1.44 -26.08
N ALA A 48 -15.51 2.75 -26.26
CA ALA A 48 -14.32 3.49 -25.85
C ALA A 48 -14.07 3.39 -24.34
N LEU A 49 -15.11 3.50 -23.51
CA LEU A 49 -14.97 3.37 -22.05
C LEU A 49 -14.70 1.93 -21.61
N LEU A 50 -15.17 0.94 -22.35
CA LEU A 50 -14.89 -0.48 -22.11
C LEU A 50 -13.38 -0.77 -22.19
N HIS A 51 -12.67 -0.09 -23.10
CA HIS A 51 -11.21 -0.20 -23.28
C HIS A 51 -10.41 0.78 -22.43
N GLU A 52 -11.03 1.51 -21.50
CA GLU A 52 -10.29 2.37 -20.58
C GLU A 52 -9.19 1.56 -19.87
N PRO A 53 -7.90 1.94 -20.02
CA PRO A 53 -6.77 1.12 -19.51
C PRO A 53 -6.82 0.79 -18.03
N ARG A 54 -7.48 1.64 -17.24
CA ARG A 54 -7.64 1.42 -15.79
C ARG A 54 -8.65 0.30 -15.47
N ILE A 55 -9.56 0.00 -16.39
CA ILE A 55 -10.53 -1.12 -16.26
C ILE A 55 -9.99 -2.34 -16.99
N SER A 56 -9.71 -2.22 -18.27
CA SER A 56 -9.24 -3.33 -19.10
C SER A 56 -7.92 -3.91 -18.57
N GLY A 57 -7.00 -3.06 -18.11
CA GLY A 57 -5.73 -3.49 -17.51
C GLY A 57 -5.88 -4.24 -16.18
N LEU A 58 -6.97 -3.99 -15.41
CA LEU A 58 -7.27 -4.79 -14.21
C LEU A 58 -7.81 -6.19 -14.58
N LEU A 59 -8.55 -6.28 -15.69
CA LEU A 59 -9.23 -7.50 -16.11
C LEU A 59 -8.42 -8.34 -17.12
N ALA A 60 -7.34 -7.80 -17.66
CA ALA A 60 -6.47 -8.49 -18.64
C ALA A 60 -5.86 -9.81 -18.12
N GLY A 61 -5.79 -9.99 -16.80
CA GLY A 61 -5.28 -11.20 -16.17
C GLY A 61 -6.28 -12.37 -16.12
N GLY A 62 -7.47 -12.22 -16.72
CA GLY A 62 -8.52 -13.22 -16.68
C GLY A 62 -9.19 -13.30 -15.32
N PRO A 63 -10.16 -12.41 -15.02
CA PRO A 63 -10.89 -12.43 -13.76
C PRO A 63 -11.76 -13.67 -13.63
N HIS A 64 -12.06 -14.06 -12.41
CA HIS A 64 -13.09 -15.06 -12.14
C HIS A 64 -14.46 -14.36 -12.10
N TRP A 65 -15.29 -14.58 -13.12
CA TRP A 65 -16.65 -14.05 -13.17
C TRP A 65 -17.57 -14.83 -12.24
N THR A 66 -18.41 -14.11 -11.48
CA THR A 66 -19.51 -14.75 -10.72
C THR A 66 -20.64 -15.14 -11.66
N GLU A 67 -21.54 -16.02 -11.21
CA GLU A 67 -22.80 -16.27 -11.88
C GLU A 67 -23.61 -14.97 -11.98
N ALA A 68 -24.37 -14.84 -13.07
CA ALA A 68 -25.23 -13.70 -13.32
C ALA A 68 -26.44 -13.72 -12.35
N ALA A 69 -26.61 -12.66 -11.57
CA ALA A 69 -27.77 -12.48 -10.71
C ALA A 69 -28.81 -11.61 -11.40
N GLU A 70 -29.92 -12.20 -11.80
CA GLU A 70 -31.04 -11.47 -12.44
C GLU A 70 -32.02 -10.90 -11.40
N SER A 71 -32.42 -9.63 -11.58
CA SER A 71 -33.43 -8.95 -10.77
C SER A 71 -34.23 -7.98 -11.64
N GLY A 72 -35.45 -8.38 -12.04
CA GLY A 72 -36.31 -7.57 -12.89
C GLY A 72 -35.72 -7.34 -14.28
N ASN A 73 -35.33 -6.07 -14.56
CA ASN A 73 -34.65 -5.70 -15.79
C ASN A 73 -33.14 -5.51 -15.64
N THR A 74 -32.56 -5.93 -14.55
CA THR A 74 -31.14 -5.82 -14.31
C THR A 74 -30.47 -7.19 -14.18
N ILE A 75 -29.18 -7.25 -14.58
CA ILE A 75 -28.30 -8.39 -14.33
C ILE A 75 -27.03 -7.85 -13.67
N THR A 76 -26.62 -8.45 -12.57
CA THR A 76 -25.37 -8.12 -11.87
C THR A 76 -24.37 -9.26 -12.01
N VAL A 77 -23.14 -8.93 -12.37
CA VAL A 77 -22.01 -9.87 -12.38
C VAL A 77 -20.80 -9.21 -11.75
N THR A 78 -19.93 -9.99 -11.14
CA THR A 78 -18.68 -9.49 -10.54
C THR A 78 -17.50 -10.19 -11.19
N ALA A 79 -16.56 -9.40 -11.68
CA ALA A 79 -15.21 -9.84 -12.03
C ALA A 79 -14.36 -9.88 -10.78
N ARG A 80 -14.16 -11.03 -10.16
CA ARG A 80 -13.28 -11.19 -8.99
C ARG A 80 -11.84 -11.21 -9.42
N LEU A 81 -11.02 -10.42 -8.74
CA LEU A 81 -9.58 -10.33 -8.99
C LEU A 81 -8.81 -11.18 -7.98
N PRO A 82 -7.58 -11.61 -8.32
CA PRO A 82 -6.70 -12.30 -7.38
C PRO A 82 -6.46 -11.46 -6.11
N ALA A 83 -6.20 -12.12 -4.99
CA ALA A 83 -5.91 -11.44 -3.70
C ALA A 83 -4.72 -10.46 -3.77
N THR A 84 -3.82 -10.66 -4.75
CA THR A 84 -2.68 -9.78 -5.04
C THR A 84 -3.07 -8.48 -5.75
N ALA A 85 -4.30 -8.38 -6.29
CA ALA A 85 -4.76 -7.18 -6.98
C ALA A 85 -5.05 -6.03 -5.99
N PRO A 86 -5.03 -4.75 -6.46
CA PRO A 86 -5.30 -3.60 -5.60
C PRO A 86 -6.75 -3.53 -5.13
N PHE A 87 -7.67 -4.16 -5.88
CA PHE A 87 -9.10 -4.21 -5.62
C PHE A 87 -9.57 -5.66 -5.54
N GLY A 88 -10.70 -5.91 -4.89
CA GLY A 88 -11.28 -7.25 -4.78
C GLY A 88 -11.97 -7.71 -6.06
N GLY A 89 -12.36 -6.76 -6.90
CA GLY A 89 -13.06 -7.03 -8.14
C GLY A 89 -13.66 -5.77 -8.76
N VAL A 90 -14.41 -5.99 -9.82
CA VAL A 90 -15.27 -4.99 -10.45
C VAL A 90 -16.67 -5.57 -10.56
N GLU A 91 -17.64 -4.90 -9.98
CA GLU A 91 -19.06 -5.21 -10.13
C GLU A 91 -19.61 -4.46 -11.34
N PHE A 92 -20.40 -5.18 -12.13
CA PHE A 92 -21.12 -4.65 -13.28
C PHE A 92 -22.61 -4.87 -13.07
N VAL A 93 -23.38 -3.79 -13.18
CA VAL A 93 -24.85 -3.83 -13.18
C VAL A 93 -25.34 -3.42 -14.55
N PHE A 94 -25.94 -4.37 -15.26
CA PHE A 94 -26.51 -4.18 -16.57
C PHE A 94 -28.01 -3.93 -16.45
N THR A 95 -28.51 -2.81 -16.98
CA THR A 95 -29.95 -2.53 -17.09
C THR A 95 -30.37 -2.73 -18.52
N PHE A 96 -31.50 -3.43 -18.71
CA PHE A 96 -32.02 -3.80 -20.02
C PHE A 96 -33.29 -3.01 -20.39
N SER A 97 -33.37 -2.66 -21.67
CA SER A 97 -34.62 -2.22 -22.35
C SER A 97 -34.92 -3.25 -23.43
N GLY A 98 -35.90 -4.12 -23.15
CA GLY A 98 -36.13 -5.32 -23.97
C GLY A 98 -34.90 -6.25 -23.94
N PRO A 99 -34.38 -6.66 -25.12
CA PRO A 99 -33.19 -7.50 -25.21
C PRO A 99 -31.87 -6.72 -25.18
N LYS A 100 -31.90 -5.39 -25.26
CA LYS A 100 -30.73 -4.53 -25.37
C LYS A 100 -30.28 -3.99 -24.00
N ILE A 101 -28.96 -3.90 -23.80
CA ILE A 101 -28.36 -3.21 -22.66
C ILE A 101 -28.54 -1.71 -22.86
N SER A 102 -29.27 -1.06 -21.98
CA SER A 102 -29.52 0.39 -22.00
C SER A 102 -28.63 1.15 -21.03
N ARG A 103 -28.07 0.47 -19.99
CA ARG A 103 -27.13 1.06 -19.03
C ARG A 103 -26.18 0.01 -18.47
N VAL A 104 -24.95 0.40 -18.25
CA VAL A 104 -23.94 -0.37 -17.52
C VAL A 104 -23.34 0.51 -16.42
N GLU A 105 -23.42 0.06 -15.20
CA GLU A 105 -22.74 0.69 -14.06
C GLU A 105 -21.58 -0.21 -13.63
N GLN A 106 -20.39 0.39 -13.48
CA GLN A 106 -19.18 -0.31 -13.12
C GLN A 106 -18.64 0.25 -11.79
N GLN A 107 -18.46 -0.60 -10.80
CA GLN A 107 -17.94 -0.23 -9.51
C GLN A 107 -16.78 -1.14 -9.10
N THR A 108 -15.64 -0.55 -8.71
CA THR A 108 -14.56 -1.34 -8.11
C THR A 108 -14.92 -1.72 -6.68
N LEU A 109 -14.71 -2.99 -6.36
CA LEU A 109 -14.92 -3.51 -5.02
C LEU A 109 -13.64 -3.42 -4.19
N PRO A 110 -13.72 -3.10 -2.91
CA PRO A 110 -12.55 -3.10 -2.04
C PRO A 110 -11.90 -4.48 -2.02
N GLY A 111 -10.57 -4.52 -1.97
CA GLY A 111 -9.83 -5.77 -1.80
C GLY A 111 -10.09 -6.38 -0.42
N ALA A 112 -9.91 -7.69 -0.30
CA ALA A 112 -9.98 -8.35 0.99
C ALA A 112 -9.02 -7.67 1.98
N PRO A 113 -9.39 -7.55 3.26
CA PRO A 113 -8.47 -7.09 4.29
C PRO A 113 -7.19 -7.94 4.29
N VAL A 114 -6.04 -7.27 4.39
CA VAL A 114 -4.76 -7.97 4.50
C VAL A 114 -4.59 -8.39 5.96
N ALA A 115 -4.46 -9.70 6.20
CA ALA A 115 -4.17 -10.19 7.54
C ALA A 115 -2.78 -9.68 7.97
N PRO A 116 -2.64 -9.11 9.18
CA PRO A 116 -1.35 -8.71 9.69
C PRO A 116 -0.43 -9.93 9.85
N ALA A 117 0.82 -9.80 9.39
CA ALA A 117 1.90 -10.74 9.68
C ALA A 117 2.85 -10.13 10.72
N GLU A 118 3.66 -10.95 11.36
CA GLU A 118 4.77 -10.48 12.19
C GLU A 118 5.74 -9.66 11.35
N LEU A 119 6.22 -8.54 11.91
CA LEU A 119 7.14 -7.65 11.21
C LEU A 119 8.50 -8.34 11.04
N ARG A 120 8.75 -8.74 9.81
CA ARG A 120 10.03 -9.28 9.36
C ARG A 120 10.21 -8.96 7.89
N LEU A 121 11.18 -8.12 7.59
CA LEU A 121 11.49 -7.74 6.22
C LEU A 121 11.92 -8.99 5.43
N THR A 122 11.18 -9.31 4.39
CA THR A 122 11.53 -10.39 3.46
C THR A 122 12.74 -9.99 2.62
N ASP A 123 13.43 -10.97 2.03
CA ASP A 123 14.56 -10.70 1.13
C ASP A 123 14.13 -9.86 -0.07
N GLU A 124 12.90 -10.02 -0.56
CA GLU A 124 12.32 -9.18 -1.62
C GLU A 124 12.29 -7.70 -1.19
N ILE A 125 11.77 -7.41 0.01
CA ILE A 125 11.70 -6.03 0.53
C ILE A 125 13.09 -5.46 0.76
N LYS A 126 14.00 -6.26 1.37
CA LYS A 126 15.39 -5.83 1.59
C LYS A 126 16.11 -5.51 0.28
N ASN A 127 15.98 -6.37 -0.72
CA ASN A 127 16.57 -6.15 -2.04
C ASN A 127 15.97 -4.92 -2.73
N THR A 128 14.65 -4.71 -2.60
CA THR A 128 13.97 -3.53 -3.12
C THR A 128 14.50 -2.25 -2.48
N VAL A 129 14.62 -2.22 -1.16
CA VAL A 129 15.15 -1.07 -0.41
C VAL A 129 16.60 -0.79 -0.77
N ASN A 130 17.45 -1.82 -0.75
CA ASN A 130 18.89 -1.67 -1.02
C ASN A 130 19.19 -1.30 -2.48
N GLY A 131 18.35 -1.74 -3.42
CA GLY A 131 18.46 -1.39 -4.83
C GLY A 131 17.81 -0.07 -5.23
N ALA A 132 17.08 0.60 -4.33
CA ALA A 132 16.24 1.74 -4.65
C ALA A 132 17.00 2.90 -5.32
N PHE A 133 18.19 3.23 -4.84
CA PHE A 133 19.01 4.31 -5.39
C PHE A 133 19.51 3.96 -6.81
N ASP A 134 20.07 2.79 -6.99
CA ASP A 134 20.65 2.35 -8.28
C ASP A 134 19.56 2.13 -9.35
N ASN A 135 18.37 1.73 -8.93
CA ASN A 135 17.19 1.58 -9.79
C ASN A 135 16.49 2.93 -10.12
N GLN A 136 17.03 4.06 -9.65
CA GLN A 136 16.47 5.39 -9.85
C GLN A 136 15.07 5.57 -9.22
N THR A 137 14.79 4.83 -8.16
CA THR A 137 13.59 4.92 -7.34
C THR A 137 13.95 5.28 -5.89
N PRO A 138 14.68 6.41 -5.65
CA PRO A 138 15.18 6.74 -4.32
C PRO A 138 14.01 6.89 -3.34
N MET A 139 14.23 6.38 -2.14
CA MET A 139 13.22 6.44 -1.09
C MET A 139 13.11 7.84 -0.49
N MET A 140 11.94 8.12 0.07
CA MET A 140 11.69 9.33 0.84
C MET A 140 11.63 9.02 2.33
N ILE A 141 12.01 10.00 3.16
CA ILE A 141 11.77 10.00 4.60
C ILE A 141 11.01 11.24 5.01
N ALA A 142 10.01 11.04 5.85
CA ALA A 142 9.23 12.09 6.51
C ALA A 142 9.49 12.08 8.01
N TYR A 143 9.63 13.25 8.61
CA TYR A 143 9.77 13.48 10.05
C TYR A 143 9.13 14.81 10.42
N SER A 144 8.82 15.03 11.71
CA SER A 144 8.31 16.31 12.19
C SER A 144 9.39 17.07 12.96
N ASP A 145 9.40 18.39 12.84
CA ASP A 145 10.25 19.29 13.62
C ASP A 145 9.64 19.68 14.98
N GLY A 146 10.29 20.64 15.66
CA GLY A 146 9.86 21.17 16.95
C GLY A 146 8.51 21.86 16.95
N GLU A 147 8.10 22.40 15.81
CA GLU A 147 6.86 23.18 15.63
C GLU A 147 5.71 22.32 15.10
N GLY A 148 6.00 21.05 14.74
CA GLY A 148 5.03 20.12 14.19
C GLY A 148 4.95 20.13 12.66
N GLU A 149 5.80 20.88 11.99
CA GLU A 149 5.93 20.87 10.54
C GLU A 149 6.49 19.53 10.06
N ILE A 150 5.93 19.03 8.97
CA ILE A 150 6.36 17.78 8.36
C ILE A 150 7.39 18.07 7.28
N HIS A 151 8.57 17.52 7.46
CA HIS A 151 9.65 17.57 6.48
C HIS A 151 9.70 16.28 5.68
N LEU A 152 9.78 16.41 4.36
CA LEU A 152 9.88 15.29 3.43
C LEU A 152 11.13 15.49 2.56
N SER A 153 11.96 14.45 2.43
CA SER A 153 13.15 14.50 1.59
C SER A 153 13.51 13.14 1.00
N PHE A 154 14.06 13.15 -0.21
CA PHE A 154 14.69 11.96 -0.78
C PHE A 154 15.98 11.63 -0.06
N ARG A 155 16.24 10.33 0.13
CA ARG A 155 17.45 9.79 0.74
C ARG A 155 17.98 8.62 -0.08
N GLY A 156 19.13 8.81 -0.71
CA GLY A 156 19.78 7.76 -1.49
C GLY A 156 20.46 6.70 -0.63
N THR A 157 20.60 6.94 0.68
CA THR A 157 21.32 6.06 1.62
C THR A 157 20.42 5.20 2.48
N ILE A 158 19.11 5.19 2.21
CA ILE A 158 18.19 4.27 2.93
C ILE A 158 18.52 2.84 2.53
N GLN A 159 18.67 1.97 3.52
CA GLN A 159 19.05 0.57 3.36
C GLN A 159 18.38 -0.31 4.41
N ALA A 160 18.24 -1.60 4.14
CA ALA A 160 17.85 -2.60 5.12
C ALA A 160 19.04 -2.86 6.06
N TYR A 161 18.82 -2.76 7.38
CA TYR A 161 19.85 -2.95 8.39
C TYR A 161 19.72 -4.31 9.09
N SER A 162 18.50 -4.72 9.38
CA SER A 162 18.19 -6.04 9.95
C SER A 162 16.84 -6.56 9.42
N ASP A 163 16.33 -7.59 10.07
CA ASP A 163 15.00 -8.14 9.72
C ASP A 163 13.85 -7.19 10.09
N ASP A 164 14.06 -6.23 10.97
CA ASP A 164 13.05 -5.32 11.47
C ASP A 164 13.52 -3.85 11.58
N GLN A 165 14.65 -3.54 10.94
CA GLN A 165 15.26 -2.21 10.96
C GLN A 165 15.68 -1.76 9.57
N LEU A 166 15.53 -0.45 9.31
CA LEU A 166 16.19 0.25 8.22
C LEU A 166 17.29 1.16 8.78
N ALA A 167 18.21 1.57 7.92
CA ALA A 167 19.22 2.55 8.26
C ALA A 167 19.31 3.65 7.20
N VAL A 168 19.86 4.80 7.62
CA VAL A 168 20.08 5.98 6.78
C VAL A 168 21.43 6.60 7.15
N TRP A 169 22.29 6.88 6.18
CA TRP A 169 23.45 7.73 6.40
C TRP A 169 23.07 9.19 6.18
N ALA A 170 23.13 10.03 7.21
CA ALA A 170 22.90 11.47 7.12
C ALA A 170 24.25 12.18 7.06
N ARG A 171 24.60 12.78 5.91
CA ARG A 171 25.89 13.44 5.67
C ARG A 171 26.12 14.66 6.55
N ASP A 172 25.04 15.38 6.88
CA ASP A 172 25.09 16.54 7.78
C ASP A 172 24.55 16.13 9.16
N PRO A 173 25.43 15.99 10.17
CA PRO A 173 25.03 15.63 11.52
C PRO A 173 24.18 16.70 12.21
N GLU A 174 24.29 17.97 11.77
CA GLU A 174 23.50 19.09 12.28
C GLU A 174 22.27 19.39 11.42
N GLY A 175 22.02 18.56 10.40
CA GLY A 175 20.88 18.69 9.53
C GLY A 175 19.55 18.47 10.24
N GLY A 176 18.45 18.82 9.57
CA GLY A 176 17.10 18.73 10.15
C GLY A 176 16.76 17.33 10.70
N LEU A 177 17.02 16.28 9.93
CA LEU A 177 16.69 14.91 10.35
C LEU A 177 17.43 14.50 11.65
N PRO A 178 18.78 14.51 11.73
CA PRO A 178 19.47 14.16 12.98
C PRO A 178 19.06 15.01 14.18
N ARG A 179 18.85 16.30 13.95
CA ARG A 179 18.47 17.25 15.02
C ARG A 179 17.13 16.93 15.65
N HIS A 180 16.14 16.59 14.83
CA HIS A 180 14.76 16.46 15.31
C HIS A 180 14.41 15.06 15.82
N ILE A 181 15.04 13.99 15.31
CA ILE A 181 14.71 12.62 15.71
C ILE A 181 15.00 12.30 17.18
N SER A 182 15.96 13.01 17.82
CA SER A 182 16.26 12.80 19.25
C SER A 182 15.07 13.12 20.15
N ALA A 183 14.32 14.18 19.83
CA ALA A 183 13.12 14.58 20.56
C ALA A 183 11.82 13.99 19.97
N ARG A 184 11.80 13.73 18.66
CA ARG A 184 10.66 13.24 17.91
C ARG A 184 11.05 12.08 17.00
N PRO A 185 11.20 10.87 17.57
CA PRO A 185 11.78 9.74 16.87
C PRO A 185 10.88 9.14 15.77
N LYS A 186 9.57 9.45 15.74
CA LYS A 186 8.67 8.90 14.74
C LYS A 186 9.01 9.40 13.35
N VAL A 187 9.23 8.45 12.45
CA VAL A 187 9.50 8.70 11.03
C VAL A 187 8.66 7.78 10.16
N THR A 188 8.44 8.21 8.93
CA THR A 188 7.85 7.39 7.89
C THR A 188 8.79 7.37 6.70
N LEU A 189 9.09 6.17 6.18
CA LEU A 189 9.85 6.02 4.96
C LEU A 189 8.94 5.47 3.86
N PHE A 190 9.16 5.92 2.63
CA PHE A 190 8.29 5.59 1.52
C PHE A 190 9.12 5.18 0.31
N TYR A 191 8.74 4.04 -0.28
CA TYR A 191 9.24 3.52 -1.55
C TYR A 191 8.13 3.48 -2.57
N HIS A 192 8.41 3.91 -3.80
CA HIS A 192 7.50 3.77 -4.92
C HIS A 192 8.28 3.51 -6.22
N ASP A 193 7.91 2.45 -6.92
CA ASP A 193 8.32 2.18 -8.29
C ASP A 193 7.09 2.15 -9.20
N PRO A 194 6.93 3.15 -10.07
CA PRO A 194 5.77 3.22 -10.98
C PRO A 194 5.79 2.15 -12.06
N LYS A 195 6.97 1.59 -12.40
CA LYS A 195 7.09 0.54 -13.44
C LYS A 195 6.54 -0.79 -12.97
N THR A 196 6.89 -1.20 -11.76
CA THR A 196 6.42 -2.44 -11.14
C THR A 196 5.15 -2.24 -10.33
N ARG A 197 4.71 -0.99 -10.13
CA ARG A 197 3.62 -0.58 -9.22
C ARG A 197 3.86 -1.06 -7.79
N THR A 198 5.11 -1.20 -7.40
CA THR A 198 5.50 -1.55 -6.04
C THR A 198 5.48 -0.31 -5.16
N THR A 199 4.88 -0.42 -3.99
CA THR A 199 4.80 0.66 -3.00
C THR A 199 4.94 0.07 -1.62
N TYR A 200 5.87 0.61 -0.82
CA TYR A 200 6.02 0.25 0.59
C TYR A 200 6.07 1.51 1.45
N THR A 201 5.35 1.46 2.55
CA THR A 201 5.42 2.48 3.61
C THR A 201 5.92 1.82 4.88
N PHE A 202 7.00 2.36 5.43
CA PHE A 202 7.65 1.89 6.65
C PHE A 202 7.43 2.93 7.73
N TYR A 203 6.83 2.54 8.83
CA TYR A 203 6.64 3.39 10.01
C TYR A 203 7.55 2.92 11.12
N GLY A 204 8.24 3.83 11.76
CA GLY A 204 9.18 3.45 12.82
C GLY A 204 9.68 4.61 13.64
N ARG A 205 10.68 4.30 14.47
CA ARG A 205 11.36 5.25 15.35
C ARG A 205 12.82 5.30 14.99
N ALA A 206 13.26 6.50 14.62
CA ALA A 206 14.64 6.77 14.28
C ALA A 206 15.47 7.14 15.51
N ARG A 207 16.71 6.70 15.55
CA ARG A 207 17.73 7.09 16.52
C ARG A 207 19.09 7.22 15.85
N ILE A 208 19.93 8.10 16.35
CA ILE A 208 21.34 8.14 15.94
C ILE A 208 22.01 6.90 16.53
N ALA A 209 22.84 6.23 15.74
CA ALA A 209 23.62 5.09 16.19
C ALA A 209 24.86 5.59 16.97
N ASP A 210 24.94 5.25 18.25
CA ASP A 210 26.08 5.57 19.11
C ASP A 210 27.22 4.55 18.95
N ASP A 211 26.90 3.36 18.42
CA ASP A 211 27.86 2.26 18.20
C ASP A 211 28.72 2.54 16.95
N PRO A 212 30.06 2.59 17.07
CA PRO A 212 30.98 2.78 15.96
C PRO A 212 30.90 1.70 14.88
N ASP A 213 30.61 0.45 15.25
CA ASP A 213 30.49 -0.66 14.29
C ASP A 213 29.21 -0.50 13.47
N ALA A 214 28.09 -0.16 14.09
CA ALA A 214 26.87 0.17 13.40
C ALA A 214 27.05 1.36 12.45
N ARG A 215 27.73 2.41 12.91
CA ARG A 215 28.04 3.59 12.09
C ARG A 215 28.88 3.22 10.86
N THR A 216 29.88 2.36 11.05
CA THR A 216 30.74 1.88 9.98
C THR A 216 29.93 1.04 8.97
N ALA A 217 29.15 0.08 9.45
CA ALA A 217 28.32 -0.77 8.61
C ALA A 217 27.34 0.06 7.75
N VAL A 218 26.62 1.01 8.35
CA VAL A 218 25.67 1.87 7.61
C VAL A 218 26.37 2.71 6.55
N PHE A 219 27.57 3.20 6.82
CA PHE A 219 28.34 3.94 5.81
C PHE A 219 28.80 3.01 4.68
N ASP A 220 29.39 1.87 5.01
CA ASP A 220 30.01 0.98 4.03
C ASP A 220 28.97 0.30 3.13
N ASP A 221 27.75 0.04 3.63
CA ASP A 221 26.63 -0.50 2.87
C ASP A 221 25.86 0.57 2.06
N SER A 222 26.15 1.87 2.28
CA SER A 222 25.53 2.94 1.46
C SER A 222 26.01 2.88 0.01
N PRO A 223 25.18 3.31 -0.98
CA PRO A 223 25.58 3.34 -2.39
C PRO A 223 26.93 4.07 -2.62
N ALA A 224 27.75 3.53 -3.49
CA ALA A 224 29.12 4.04 -3.72
C ALA A 224 29.15 5.54 -4.04
N ARG A 225 28.18 6.03 -4.82
CA ARG A 225 28.04 7.45 -5.16
C ARG A 225 27.78 8.31 -3.92
N GLU A 226 26.95 7.84 -3.02
CA GLU A 226 26.63 8.54 -1.76
C GLU A 226 27.85 8.58 -0.82
N ARG A 227 28.61 7.48 -0.74
CA ARG A 227 29.87 7.43 0.03
C ARG A 227 30.92 8.42 -0.49
N GLN A 228 31.01 8.58 -1.80
CA GLN A 228 31.93 9.54 -2.42
C GLN A 228 31.59 11.00 -2.05
N MET A 229 30.31 11.30 -1.81
CA MET A 229 29.86 12.62 -1.38
C MET A 229 30.21 12.95 0.06
N ASP A 230 30.57 11.94 0.86
CA ASP A 230 31.04 12.08 2.25
C ASP A 230 32.26 11.19 2.53
N PHE A 231 33.29 11.33 1.68
CA PHE A 231 34.52 10.51 1.77
C PHE A 231 35.24 10.65 3.12
N ARG A 232 34.99 11.74 3.86
CA ARG A 232 35.53 12.00 5.20
C ARG A 232 34.72 11.31 6.30
N ARG A 233 33.63 10.67 5.97
CA ARG A 233 32.69 10.03 6.92
C ARG A 233 32.26 10.99 8.04
N GLY A 234 32.00 12.27 7.68
CA GLY A 234 31.59 13.30 8.64
C GLY A 234 30.16 13.17 9.13
N GLY A 235 29.31 12.43 8.41
CA GLY A 235 27.92 12.22 8.74
C GLY A 235 27.67 11.28 9.91
N VAL A 236 26.40 10.97 10.15
CA VAL A 236 25.94 10.07 11.21
C VAL A 236 25.06 8.97 10.65
N ALA A 237 25.13 7.79 11.26
CA ALA A 237 24.20 6.70 10.98
C ALA A 237 22.94 6.87 11.81
N ILE A 238 21.79 6.69 11.16
CA ILE A 238 20.48 6.70 11.79
C ILE A 238 19.87 5.32 11.60
N ILE A 239 19.51 4.66 12.69
CA ILE A 239 18.80 3.39 12.68
C ILE A 239 17.30 3.66 12.90
N VAL A 240 16.47 3.03 12.11
CA VAL A 240 15.01 3.13 12.22
C VAL A 240 14.45 1.77 12.63
N ASP A 241 14.05 1.68 13.89
CA ASP A 241 13.31 0.53 14.42
C ASP A 241 11.89 0.57 13.85
N LEU A 242 11.50 -0.42 13.05
CA LEU A 242 10.20 -0.45 12.39
C LEU A 242 9.11 -0.92 13.36
N ASP A 243 7.97 -0.25 13.34
CA ASP A 243 6.76 -0.62 14.08
C ASP A 243 5.72 -1.26 13.15
N LYS A 244 5.65 -0.79 11.89
CA LYS A 244 4.72 -1.27 10.87
C LYS A 244 5.33 -1.14 9.47
N VAL A 245 5.03 -2.12 8.63
CA VAL A 245 5.26 -2.04 7.17
C VAL A 245 3.97 -2.40 6.46
N GLU A 246 3.56 -1.55 5.54
CA GLU A 246 2.42 -1.82 4.70
C GLU A 246 2.72 -1.46 3.25
N GLY A 247 2.02 -2.09 2.34
CA GLY A 247 2.21 -1.77 0.94
C GLY A 247 1.79 -2.90 0.01
N ARG A 248 2.39 -2.84 -1.16
CA ARG A 248 2.16 -3.80 -2.23
C ARG A 248 3.45 -4.03 -3.00
N GLY A 249 3.81 -5.28 -3.18
CA GLY A 249 4.92 -5.74 -4.01
C GLY A 249 4.48 -6.78 -5.03
N PRO A 250 5.43 -7.42 -5.73
CA PRO A 250 5.16 -8.50 -6.67
C PRO A 250 4.36 -9.66 -6.06
N ALA A 251 4.61 -9.99 -4.79
CA ALA A 251 3.88 -11.03 -4.06
C ALA A 251 2.48 -10.59 -3.59
N GLY A 252 2.09 -9.33 -3.80
CA GLY A 252 0.78 -8.80 -3.43
C GLY A 252 0.83 -7.74 -2.33
N ARG A 253 -0.31 -7.57 -1.65
CA ARG A 253 -0.47 -6.61 -0.54
C ARG A 253 0.10 -7.17 0.74
N ILE A 254 0.79 -6.33 1.50
CA ILE A 254 1.39 -6.70 2.78
C ILE A 254 0.94 -5.75 3.89
N LEU A 255 0.84 -6.30 5.09
CA LEU A 255 0.72 -5.57 6.35
C LEU A 255 1.53 -6.36 7.39
N MET A 256 2.62 -5.78 7.86
CA MET A 256 3.47 -6.37 8.89
C MET A 256 3.46 -5.47 10.11
N LEU A 257 3.27 -6.04 11.27
CA LEU A 257 3.22 -5.33 12.55
C LEU A 257 4.25 -5.93 13.50
N ARG A 258 4.94 -5.07 14.25
CA ARG A 258 5.77 -5.53 15.36
C ARG A 258 4.89 -6.22 16.39
N SER A 259 5.28 -7.42 16.83
CA SER A 259 4.49 -8.18 17.79
C SER A 259 4.45 -7.49 19.17
N LEU A 260 3.33 -7.63 19.87
CA LEU A 260 3.21 -7.11 21.24
C LEU A 260 4.27 -7.69 22.19
N GLY A 261 4.76 -8.90 21.93
CA GLY A 261 5.84 -9.53 22.70
C GLY A 261 7.16 -8.76 22.64
N ASP A 262 7.47 -8.08 21.54
CA ASP A 262 8.68 -7.28 21.38
C ASP A 262 8.56 -5.91 22.05
N VAL A 263 7.36 -5.39 22.21
CA VAL A 263 7.08 -4.15 22.95
C VAL A 263 7.32 -4.34 24.44
N HIS A 264 7.04 -5.52 24.99
CA HIS A 264 7.30 -5.86 26.40
C HIS A 264 8.80 -5.85 26.78
N ARG A 265 9.72 -5.97 25.84
CA ARG A 265 11.17 -6.00 26.11
C ARG A 265 11.81 -4.61 26.20
N ARG A 266 11.12 -3.56 25.77
CA ARG A 266 11.62 -2.19 25.89
C ARG A 266 11.33 -1.65 27.29
N LYS A 267 12.20 -1.95 28.25
CA LYS A 267 12.21 -1.23 29.53
C LYS A 267 12.71 0.19 29.27
N THR A 268 11.83 1.15 29.39
CA THR A 268 12.20 2.56 29.48
C THR A 268 12.20 2.97 30.94
N GLY A 269 13.39 3.02 31.56
CA GLY A 269 13.53 3.50 32.94
C GLY A 269 13.06 2.53 34.03
N THR A 270 12.86 3.06 35.25
CA THR A 270 12.41 2.32 36.44
C THR A 270 10.92 2.06 36.50
N ASP A 271 10.13 2.74 35.65
CA ASP A 271 8.69 2.51 35.50
C ASP A 271 8.42 1.73 34.21
N THR A 272 7.57 0.72 34.32
CA THR A 272 7.21 -0.15 33.20
C THR A 272 5.99 0.44 32.50
N ASP A 273 6.21 1.21 31.45
CA ASP A 273 5.13 1.63 30.57
C ASP A 273 4.79 0.48 29.59
N LEU A 274 3.56 0.02 29.63
CA LEU A 274 3.04 -0.96 28.68
C LEU A 274 2.51 -0.19 27.45
N VAL A 275 3.17 -0.31 26.32
CA VAL A 275 2.67 0.23 25.05
C VAL A 275 1.84 -0.86 24.37
N LEU A 276 0.53 -0.72 24.41
CA LEU A 276 -0.39 -1.61 23.69
C LEU A 276 -0.63 -1.09 22.28
N ALA A 277 -0.14 -1.80 21.27
CA ALA A 277 -0.53 -1.56 19.88
C ALA A 277 -1.78 -2.42 19.58
N VAL A 278 -2.94 -1.79 19.55
CA VAL A 278 -4.18 -2.45 19.14
C VAL A 278 -4.46 -2.15 17.68
N ARG A 279 -4.40 -3.18 16.83
CA ARG A 279 -4.79 -3.16 15.40
C ARG A 279 -4.22 -2.01 14.57
N GLY A 280 -2.99 -1.57 14.85
CA GLY A 280 -2.26 -0.65 13.96
C GLY A 280 -2.64 0.83 14.04
N GLU A 281 -3.64 1.23 14.81
CA GLU A 281 -4.11 2.63 14.84
C GLU A 281 -4.06 3.31 16.23
N LEU A 282 -3.98 2.56 17.32
CA LEU A 282 -3.93 3.13 18.67
C LEU A 282 -2.73 2.60 19.45
N THR A 283 -1.80 3.48 19.74
CA THR A 283 -0.78 3.24 20.75
C THR A 283 -1.25 3.84 22.06
N ALA A 284 -1.70 3.03 23.00
CA ALA A 284 -1.96 3.47 24.36
C ALA A 284 -0.76 3.14 25.23
N THR A 285 -0.25 4.11 25.97
CA THR A 285 0.75 3.87 27.00
C THR A 285 0.00 3.71 28.34
N VAL A 286 0.13 2.55 28.96
CA VAL A 286 -0.46 2.28 30.26
C VAL A 286 0.66 2.19 31.28
N ASN A 287 0.61 3.05 32.29
CA ASN A 287 1.54 2.97 33.42
C ASN A 287 1.15 1.78 34.28
N THR A 288 2.03 0.78 34.39
CA THR A 288 1.76 -0.46 35.13
C THR A 288 1.85 -0.31 36.66
N SER A 289 2.18 0.87 37.18
CA SER A 289 2.11 1.17 38.60
C SER A 289 0.67 1.45 39.09
N GLU A 290 -0.27 1.73 38.18
CA GLU A 290 -1.69 1.84 38.51
C GLU A 290 -2.41 0.54 38.14
N GLN A 291 -3.22 0.00 39.06
CA GLN A 291 -4.08 -1.13 38.78
C GLN A 291 -5.02 -0.77 37.63
N LEU A 292 -4.97 -1.54 36.55
CA LEU A 292 -5.88 -1.41 35.41
C LEU A 292 -7.32 -1.43 35.96
N SER A 293 -8.02 -0.31 35.83
CA SER A 293 -9.43 -0.27 36.14
C SER A 293 -10.20 -1.07 35.07
N PRO A 294 -11.30 -1.74 35.40
CA PRO A 294 -12.09 -2.49 34.41
C PRO A 294 -12.53 -1.66 33.21
N LEU A 295 -12.69 -0.35 33.35
CA LEU A 295 -13.04 0.59 32.29
C LEU A 295 -11.93 0.77 31.23
N ALA A 296 -10.66 0.57 31.60
CA ALA A 296 -9.56 0.66 30.64
C ALA A 296 -9.53 -0.57 29.70
N VAL A 297 -10.08 -1.70 30.14
CA VAL A 297 -10.14 -2.94 29.34
C VAL A 297 -11.27 -2.92 28.32
N GLU A 298 -12.39 -2.27 28.64
CA GLU A 298 -13.54 -2.17 27.71
C GLU A 298 -13.22 -1.27 26.47
N HIS A 299 -12.37 -0.26 26.64
CA HIS A 299 -11.98 0.62 25.52
C HIS A 299 -10.91 0.00 24.60
N VAL A 300 -10.27 -1.08 25.03
CA VAL A 300 -9.24 -1.80 24.25
C VAL A 300 -9.85 -2.91 23.38
N GLN A 301 -11.11 -3.28 23.60
CA GLN A 301 -11.80 -4.36 22.86
C GLN A 301 -12.69 -3.88 21.70
N MET A 302 -12.74 -2.58 21.38
CA MET A 302 -13.50 -2.08 20.23
C MET A 302 -12.60 -1.73 19.05
#